data_edabf34cf559bea3495e6a798f9806f8
#
_entry.id   edabf34cf559bea3495e6a798f9806f8
#
_cell.length_a   1.000
_cell.length_b   1.000
_cell.length_c   1.000
_cell.angle_alpha   90.00
_cell.angle_beta   90.00
_cell.angle_gamma   90.00
#
_symmetry.space_group_name_H-M   'P 1'
#
loop_
_entity.id
_entity.type
_entity.pdbx_description
1 polymer ?
#
loop_
_entity_poly.entity_id
_entity_poly.type
_entity_poly.pdbx_seq_one_letter_code
_entity_poly.pdbx_strand_id
1 'polypeptide(L)'
;MEKARQFLCIYDKSNDYNERLLSLYNGLYLLLKDEIWSKVQGIGMERERLEDALAYVREDEEKSGKTVLSNAELSDLRSLLSSLLEEK
;
A
#
# COMPACT_ATOMS: atom_id res chain seq x y z
N MET A 1 -2.27 15.76 6.40
CA MET A 1 -1.87 15.41 5.03
C MET A 1 -0.38 15.27 4.83
N GLU A 2 0.40 15.99 5.62
CA GLU A 2 1.84 15.88 5.48
C GLU A 2 2.38 14.47 5.73
N LYS A 3 1.81 13.76 6.70
CA LYS A 3 2.25 12.39 6.97
C LYS A 3 2.04 11.47 5.78
N ALA A 4 0.89 11.59 5.12
CA ALA A 4 0.63 10.77 3.94
C ALA A 4 1.62 11.10 2.81
N ARG A 5 1.95 12.39 2.65
CA ARG A 5 2.95 12.79 1.66
C ARG A 5 4.34 12.26 2.01
N GLN A 6 4.66 12.22 3.31
CA GLN A 6 5.93 11.66 3.76
C GLN A 6 6.02 10.17 3.39
N PHE A 7 4.94 9.42 3.56
CA PHE A 7 4.92 8.01 3.18
C PHE A 7 5.13 7.84 1.68
N LEU A 8 4.50 8.70 0.87
CA LEU A 8 4.72 8.66 -0.57
C LEU A 8 6.18 8.95 -0.91
N CYS A 9 6.77 9.91 -0.23
CA CYS A 9 8.18 10.26 -0.43
C CYS A 9 9.09 9.09 -0.04
N ILE A 10 8.79 8.41 1.05
CA ILE A 10 9.56 7.23 1.46
C ILE A 10 9.50 6.16 0.38
N TYR A 11 8.31 5.91 -0.17
CA TYR A 11 8.15 4.95 -1.25
C TYR A 11 9.06 5.31 -2.43
N ASP A 12 9.04 6.58 -2.84
CA ASP A 12 9.79 7.01 -4.01
C ASP A 12 11.30 6.90 -3.81
N LYS A 13 11.77 7.03 -2.57
CA LYS A 13 13.20 7.00 -2.29
C LYS A 13 13.73 5.63 -1.88
N SER A 14 12.85 4.73 -1.48
CA SER A 14 13.25 3.42 -0.98
C SER A 14 13.39 2.40 -2.09
N ASN A 15 14.36 1.51 -1.94
CA ASN A 15 14.52 0.35 -2.81
C ASN A 15 14.12 -0.94 -2.10
N ASP A 16 13.74 -0.84 -0.83
CA ASP A 16 13.34 -2.01 -0.05
C ASP A 16 11.86 -2.29 -0.22
N TYR A 17 11.53 -3.50 -0.69
CA TYR A 17 10.15 -3.89 -0.96
C TYR A 17 9.26 -3.72 0.28
N ASN A 18 9.74 -4.20 1.44
CA ASN A 18 8.95 -4.13 2.67
C ASN A 18 8.62 -2.69 3.04
N GLU A 19 9.62 -1.83 2.99
CA GLU A 19 9.44 -0.41 3.30
C GLU A 19 8.49 0.26 2.32
N ARG A 20 8.64 -0.06 1.04
CA ARG A 20 7.80 0.53 0.00
C ARG A 20 6.33 0.15 0.20
N LEU A 21 6.06 -1.13 0.42
CA LEU A 21 4.68 -1.58 0.61
C LEU A 21 4.07 -0.98 1.87
N LEU A 22 4.79 -1.02 2.98
CA LEU A 22 4.28 -0.46 4.23
C LEU A 22 4.02 1.04 4.13
N SER A 23 4.89 1.75 3.44
CA SER A 23 4.71 3.19 3.26
C SER A 23 3.45 3.50 2.47
N LEU A 24 3.22 2.77 1.38
CA LEU A 24 2.00 2.95 0.59
C LEU A 24 0.75 2.62 1.41
N TYR A 25 0.77 1.50 2.11
CA TYR A 25 -0.38 1.10 2.91
C TYR A 25 -0.66 2.11 4.02
N ASN A 26 0.37 2.52 4.74
CA ASN A 26 0.20 3.47 5.84
C ASN A 26 -0.32 4.81 5.34
N GLY A 27 0.19 5.28 4.21
CA GLY A 27 -0.29 6.53 3.62
C GLY A 27 -1.76 6.44 3.22
N LEU A 28 -2.14 5.36 2.57
CA LEU A 28 -3.53 5.15 2.17
C LEU A 28 -4.44 5.01 3.38
N TYR A 29 -3.98 4.30 4.40
CA TYR A 29 -4.79 4.11 5.60
C TYR A 29 -5.03 5.43 6.34
N LEU A 30 -4.05 6.32 6.38
CA LEU A 30 -4.23 7.63 6.98
C LEU A 30 -5.37 8.41 6.34
N LEU A 31 -5.53 8.27 5.04
CA LEU A 31 -6.53 9.02 4.29
C LEU A 31 -7.89 8.31 4.22
N LEU A 32 -7.89 6.99 4.12
CA LEU A 32 -9.08 6.23 3.81
C LEU A 32 -9.64 5.41 4.97
N LYS A 33 -8.80 5.07 5.95
CA LYS A 33 -9.18 4.17 7.03
C LYS A 33 -9.74 2.86 6.43
N ASP A 34 -10.90 2.43 6.88
CA ASP A 34 -11.48 1.18 6.40
C ASP A 34 -11.92 1.22 4.94
N GLU A 35 -12.07 2.40 4.37
CA GLU A 35 -12.41 2.53 2.96
C GLU A 35 -11.27 2.11 2.03
N ILE A 36 -10.08 1.90 2.57
CA ILE A 36 -8.94 1.46 1.79
C ILE A 36 -9.25 0.20 1.00
N TRP A 37 -9.99 -0.73 1.60
CA TRP A 37 -10.31 -2.00 0.94
C TRP A 37 -11.18 -1.81 -0.30
N SER A 38 -12.16 -0.91 -0.19
CA SER A 38 -13.04 -0.60 -1.31
C SER A 38 -12.26 0.08 -2.45
N LYS A 39 -11.38 1.00 -2.10
CA LYS A 39 -10.58 1.71 -3.10
C LYS A 39 -9.58 0.78 -3.79
N VAL A 40 -8.99 -0.13 -3.04
CA VAL A 40 -8.04 -1.10 -3.58
C VAL A 40 -8.74 -2.03 -4.58
N GLN A 41 -9.96 -2.47 -4.26
CA GLN A 41 -10.75 -3.25 -5.20
C GLN A 41 -11.03 -2.47 -6.49
N GLY A 42 -11.25 -1.16 -6.35
CA GLY A 42 -11.52 -0.31 -7.50
C GLY A 42 -10.38 -0.24 -8.51
N ILE A 43 -9.15 -0.50 -8.07
CA ILE A 43 -8.00 -0.54 -8.98
C ILE A 43 -7.61 -1.96 -9.38
N GLY A 44 -8.50 -2.93 -9.10
CA GLY A 44 -8.31 -4.30 -9.56
C GLY A 44 -7.52 -5.20 -8.62
N MET A 45 -7.27 -4.77 -7.40
CA MET A 45 -6.53 -5.58 -6.43
C MET A 45 -7.49 -6.16 -5.40
N GLU A 46 -7.44 -7.48 -5.20
CA GLU A 46 -8.27 -8.13 -4.21
C GLU A 46 -7.76 -7.86 -2.80
N ARG A 47 -8.71 -7.75 -1.88
CA ARG A 47 -8.38 -7.50 -0.47
C ARG A 47 -7.44 -8.57 0.09
N GLU A 48 -7.74 -9.84 -0.18
CA GLU A 48 -6.92 -10.93 0.32
C GLU A 48 -5.48 -10.84 -0.14
N ARG A 49 -5.28 -10.43 -1.39
CA ARG A 49 -3.95 -10.30 -1.94
C ARG A 49 -3.13 -9.24 -1.18
N LEU A 50 -3.75 -8.10 -0.90
CA LEU A 50 -3.07 -7.06 -0.14
C LEU A 50 -2.84 -7.48 1.31
N GLU A 51 -3.83 -8.13 1.93
CA GLU A 51 -3.68 -8.62 3.30
C GLU A 51 -2.54 -9.63 3.41
N ASP A 52 -2.47 -10.56 2.46
CA ASP A 52 -1.39 -11.56 2.44
C ASP A 52 -0.02 -10.92 2.26
N ALA A 53 0.06 -9.93 1.38
CA ALA A 53 1.32 -9.21 1.16
C ALA A 53 1.76 -8.47 2.41
N LEU A 54 0.83 -7.84 3.11
CA LEU A 54 1.12 -7.14 4.35
C LEU A 54 1.55 -8.11 5.45
N ALA A 55 0.91 -9.27 5.53
CA ALA A 55 1.27 -10.29 6.51
C ALA A 55 2.68 -10.80 6.26
N TYR A 56 3.02 -11.03 5.00
CA TYR A 56 4.36 -11.46 4.63
C TYR A 56 5.42 -10.44 5.08
N VAL A 57 5.14 -9.16 4.83
CA VAL A 57 6.07 -8.08 5.19
C VAL A 57 6.22 -7.96 6.70
N ARG A 58 5.15 -8.22 7.44
CA ARG A 58 5.17 -8.15 8.91
C ARG A 58 5.66 -9.43 9.56
N GLU A 59 6.07 -10.39 8.75
CA GLU A 59 6.56 -11.69 9.22
C GLU A 59 5.53 -12.46 10.06
N ASP A 60 4.27 -12.35 9.66
CA ASP A 60 3.19 -13.10 10.29
C ASP A 60 3.16 -14.51 9.70
N GLU A 61 3.74 -15.47 10.42
CA GLU A 61 3.88 -16.83 9.95
C GLU A 61 2.56 -17.52 9.63
N GLU A 62 1.51 -17.18 10.36
CA GLU A 62 0.21 -17.80 10.15
C GLU A 62 -0.41 -17.45 8.80
N LYS A 63 -0.10 -16.25 8.31
CA LYS A 63 -0.67 -15.75 7.07
C LYS A 63 0.32 -15.65 5.94
N SER A 64 1.59 -15.98 6.17
CA SER A 64 2.60 -15.78 5.15
C SER A 64 2.46 -16.78 4.01
N GLY A 65 1.63 -16.42 3.06
CA GLY A 65 1.47 -17.18 1.84
C GLY A 65 2.51 -16.84 0.78
N LYS A 66 3.54 -16.13 1.17
CA LYS A 66 4.60 -15.66 0.27
C LYS A 66 4.08 -14.80 -0.88
N THR A 67 3.00 -14.07 -0.63
CA THR A 67 2.46 -13.16 -1.63
C THR A 67 3.37 -11.94 -1.73
N VAL A 68 3.89 -11.71 -2.91
CA VAL A 68 4.72 -10.55 -3.19
C VAL A 68 4.06 -9.76 -4.31
N LEU A 69 3.78 -8.49 -4.04
CA LEU A 69 3.18 -7.64 -5.07
C LEU A 69 4.24 -7.24 -6.09
N SER A 70 3.84 -7.21 -7.36
CA SER A 70 4.74 -6.78 -8.42
C SER A 70 4.95 -5.28 -8.36
N ASN A 71 5.97 -4.80 -9.09
CA ASN A 71 6.20 -3.37 -9.19
C ASN A 71 5.00 -2.65 -9.79
N ALA A 72 4.31 -3.28 -10.72
CA ALA A 72 3.10 -2.70 -11.30
C ALA A 72 2.01 -2.52 -10.25
N GLU A 73 1.83 -3.51 -9.38
CA GLU A 73 0.85 -3.42 -8.31
C GLU A 73 1.20 -2.33 -7.30
N LEU A 74 2.48 -2.23 -6.94
CA LEU A 74 2.92 -1.16 -6.06
C LEU A 74 2.72 0.21 -6.71
N SER A 75 2.98 0.30 -8.01
CA SER A 75 2.76 1.54 -8.76
C SER A 75 1.28 1.93 -8.76
N ASP A 76 0.38 0.96 -8.87
CA ASP A 76 -1.05 1.22 -8.82
C ASP A 76 -1.45 1.79 -7.45
N LEU A 77 -0.93 1.23 -6.38
CA LEU A 77 -1.17 1.76 -5.04
C LEU A 77 -0.61 3.17 -4.88
N ARG A 78 0.57 3.40 -5.43
CA ARG A 78 1.18 4.73 -5.40
C ARG A 78 0.31 5.75 -6.14
N SER A 79 -0.20 5.36 -7.31
CA SER A 79 -1.06 6.25 -8.09
C SER A 79 -2.33 6.59 -7.32
N LEU A 80 -2.90 5.62 -6.63
CA LEU A 80 -4.07 5.85 -5.80
C LEU A 80 -3.75 6.86 -4.68
N LEU A 81 -2.64 6.66 -3.99
CA LEU A 81 -2.24 7.57 -2.92
C LEU A 81 -1.98 8.98 -3.45
N SER A 82 -1.26 9.08 -4.55
CA SER A 82 -0.96 10.37 -5.18
C SER A 82 -2.25 11.10 -5.59
N SER A 83 -3.18 10.36 -6.16
CA SER A 83 -4.46 10.92 -6.58
C SER A 83 -5.26 11.47 -5.40
N LEU A 84 -5.28 10.73 -4.29
CA LEU A 84 -5.97 11.18 -3.08
C LEU A 84 -5.34 12.44 -2.50
N LEU A 85 -4.03 12.53 -2.55
CA LEU A 85 -3.32 13.71 -2.07
C LEU A 85 -3.61 14.94 -2.93
N GLU A 86 -3.77 14.74 -4.23
CA GLU A 86 -4.08 15.83 -5.14
C GLU A 86 -5.51 16.35 -4.99
N GLU A 87 -6.42 15.49 -4.56
CA GLU A 87 -7.81 15.90 -4.33
C GLU A 87 -7.98 16.79 -3.11
N LYS A 88 -6.99 16.86 -2.28
CA LYS A 88 -7.02 17.65 -1.06
C LYS A 88 -6.10 18.87 -1.19
#